data_e7a78c8a8685683a3618bfa05d7d14e4
#
_entry.id   e7a78c8a8685683a3618bfa05d7d14e4
#
_cell.length_a   1.000
_cell.length_b   1.000
_cell.length_c   1.000
_cell.angle_alpha   90.00
_cell.angle_beta   90.00
_cell.angle_gamma   90.00
#
_symmetry.space_group_name_H-M   'P 1'
#
loop_
_entity.id
_entity.type
_entity.pdbx_description
1 polymer ?
#
loop_
_entity_poly.entity_id
_entity_poly.type
_entity_poly.pdbx_seq_one_letter_code
_entity_poly.pdbx_strand_id
1 'polypeptide(L)'
;RRLIAASQPIRGTLVETYLRHRCIHDLHDVGALRYHPRCYHRPDDGGPTQTWAAMIASVTDLGGLITGAHRTWLDPSGTGKAPLETPRKAMGSLLGHAVRFGLAHDVMAAGEGIETMLSLRMALPCISMMAALSAAHLSAILFPETLRRLYIVRDID
;
A
#
# COMPACT_ATOMS: atom_id res chain seq x y z
N ARG A 1 -7.23 1.21 -12.83
CA ARG A 1 -6.42 0.49 -13.84
C ARG A 1 -5.47 1.44 -14.58
N ARG A 2 -5.92 2.57 -15.15
CA ARG A 2 -5.05 3.51 -15.91
C ARG A 2 -3.87 4.02 -15.07
N LEU A 3 -4.09 4.39 -13.80
CA LEU A 3 -3.03 4.85 -12.91
C LEU A 3 -1.92 3.81 -12.73
N ILE A 4 -2.30 2.55 -12.52
CA ILE A 4 -1.35 1.45 -12.34
C ILE A 4 -0.62 1.14 -13.66
N ALA A 5 -1.31 1.19 -14.78
CA ALA A 5 -0.69 1.00 -16.11
C ALA A 5 0.33 2.10 -16.45
N ALA A 6 0.09 3.34 -15.96
CA ALA A 6 1.01 4.47 -16.13
C ALA A 6 2.17 4.49 -15.11
N SER A 7 2.20 3.53 -14.20
CA SER A 7 3.22 3.41 -13.15
C SER A 7 4.25 2.34 -13.52
N GLN A 8 5.44 2.46 -12.97
CA GLN A 8 6.56 1.53 -13.20
C GLN A 8 6.94 0.77 -11.93
N PRO A 9 7.72 -0.32 -12.01
CA PRO A 9 8.26 -1.01 -10.85
C PRO A 9 9.01 -0.06 -9.91
N ILE A 10 9.04 -0.38 -8.62
CA ILE A 10 9.61 0.51 -7.60
C ILE A 10 11.14 0.51 -7.55
N ARG A 11 11.79 -0.52 -8.10
CA ARG A 11 13.26 -0.68 -8.04
C ARG A 11 13.98 0.48 -8.72
N GLY A 12 14.96 1.06 -8.04
CA GLY A 12 15.72 2.22 -8.53
C GLY A 12 14.95 3.53 -8.53
N THR A 13 13.80 3.61 -7.85
CA THR A 13 12.94 4.81 -7.84
C THR A 13 12.88 5.44 -6.44
N LEU A 14 12.23 6.60 -6.36
CA LEU A 14 11.97 7.30 -5.10
C LEU A 14 11.18 6.45 -4.09
N VAL A 15 10.34 5.52 -4.56
CA VAL A 15 9.60 4.60 -3.69
C VAL A 15 10.55 3.65 -2.96
N GLU A 16 11.54 3.10 -3.65
CA GLU A 16 12.57 2.29 -3.01
C GLU A 16 13.35 3.09 -1.96
N THR A 17 13.77 4.31 -2.31
CA THR A 17 14.45 5.21 -1.37
C THR A 17 13.60 5.46 -0.11
N TYR A 18 12.33 5.79 -0.31
CA TYR A 18 11.37 6.03 0.77
C TYR A 18 11.21 4.81 1.69
N LEU A 19 11.02 3.62 1.12
CA LEU A 19 10.85 2.39 1.91
C LEU A 19 12.13 2.04 2.68
N ARG A 20 13.31 2.17 2.05
CA ARG A 20 14.60 1.96 2.72
C ARG A 20 14.85 2.95 3.85
N HIS A 21 14.47 4.22 3.68
CA HIS A 21 14.55 5.22 4.75
C HIS A 21 13.68 4.85 5.97
N ARG A 22 12.60 4.11 5.74
CA ARG A 22 11.75 3.53 6.80
C ARG A 22 12.23 2.15 7.29
N CYS A 23 13.47 1.80 7.02
CA CYS A 23 14.10 0.52 7.38
C CYS A 23 13.42 -0.71 6.73
N ILE A 24 12.68 -0.53 5.64
CA ILE A 24 12.09 -1.63 4.86
C ILE A 24 13.05 -1.97 3.72
N HIS A 25 13.83 -3.01 3.91
CA HIS A 25 14.93 -3.39 2.99
C HIS A 25 14.59 -4.60 2.12
N ASP A 26 13.71 -5.48 2.57
CA ASP A 26 13.22 -6.60 1.77
C ASP A 26 12.07 -6.14 0.88
N LEU A 27 12.39 -5.93 -0.40
CA LEU A 27 11.46 -5.48 -1.43
C LEU A 27 11.22 -6.57 -2.49
N HIS A 28 11.40 -7.84 -2.14
CA HIS A 28 11.01 -8.95 -2.99
C HIS A 28 9.50 -9.11 -3.03
N ASP A 29 8.96 -9.51 -4.18
CA ASP A 29 7.53 -9.80 -4.37
C ASP A 29 6.57 -8.70 -3.89
N VAL A 30 6.98 -7.43 -4.02
CA VAL A 30 6.14 -6.27 -3.74
C VAL A 30 5.45 -5.72 -4.99
N GLY A 31 5.08 -6.61 -5.91
CA GLY A 31 4.42 -6.24 -7.18
C GLY A 31 3.13 -5.44 -7.03
N ALA A 32 2.50 -5.49 -5.84
CA ALA A 32 1.38 -4.61 -5.49
C ALA A 32 1.77 -3.13 -5.43
N LEU A 33 3.06 -2.81 -5.27
CA LEU A 33 3.58 -1.44 -5.21
C LEU A 33 4.20 -1.04 -6.55
N ARG A 34 3.91 0.19 -6.94
CA ARG A 34 4.44 0.81 -8.17
C ARG A 34 4.84 2.25 -7.92
N TYR A 35 5.68 2.77 -8.78
CA TYR A 35 6.10 4.17 -8.77
C TYR A 35 5.45 4.96 -9.89
N HIS A 36 4.87 6.11 -9.58
CA HIS A 36 4.38 7.07 -10.56
C HIS A 36 5.14 8.39 -10.39
N PRO A 37 5.90 8.87 -11.41
CA PRO A 37 6.78 10.03 -11.26
C PRO A 37 6.03 11.36 -11.11
N ARG A 38 4.80 11.47 -11.64
CA ARG A 38 4.00 12.70 -11.69
C ARG A 38 2.53 12.42 -11.46
N CYS A 39 2.21 11.90 -10.27
CA CYS A 39 0.84 11.61 -9.88
C CYS A 39 0.12 12.88 -9.45
N TYR A 40 -1.06 13.12 -10.01
CA TYR A 40 -1.89 14.27 -9.66
C TYR A 40 -2.36 14.19 -8.20
N HIS A 41 -2.22 15.29 -7.48
CA HIS A 41 -2.80 15.53 -6.18
C HIS A 41 -3.77 16.72 -6.30
N ARG A 42 -5.04 16.48 -5.95
CA ARG A 42 -6.04 17.55 -5.83
C ARG A 42 -6.29 17.77 -4.34
N PRO A 43 -6.00 18.99 -3.83
CA PRO A 43 -6.31 19.35 -2.45
C PRO A 43 -7.81 19.27 -2.14
N ASP A 44 -8.14 18.98 -0.88
CA ASP A 44 -9.55 18.84 -0.46
C ASP A 44 -10.23 20.22 -0.30
N ASP A 45 -9.46 21.27 -0.10
CA ASP A 45 -9.89 22.68 -0.03
C ASP A 45 -10.22 23.30 -1.40
N GLY A 46 -10.09 22.51 -2.48
CA GLY A 46 -10.32 22.99 -3.86
C GLY A 46 -9.17 23.78 -4.46
N GLY A 47 -8.01 23.80 -3.81
CA GLY A 47 -6.79 24.41 -4.32
C GLY A 47 -6.32 23.85 -5.67
N PRO A 48 -5.30 24.45 -6.28
CA PRO A 48 -4.81 24.03 -7.59
C PRO A 48 -4.27 22.61 -7.55
N THR A 49 -4.54 21.83 -8.61
CA THR A 49 -3.99 20.50 -8.78
C THR A 49 -2.48 20.55 -8.91
N GLN A 50 -1.79 19.76 -8.11
CA GLN A 50 -0.34 19.61 -8.10
C GLN A 50 0.06 18.25 -8.66
N THR A 51 1.33 18.06 -8.98
CA THR A 51 1.91 16.78 -9.37
C THR A 51 3.10 16.44 -8.47
N TRP A 52 3.10 15.24 -7.93
CA TRP A 52 4.15 14.72 -7.07
C TRP A 52 4.51 13.30 -7.48
N ALA A 53 5.73 12.91 -7.20
CA ALA A 53 6.09 11.49 -7.24
C ALA A 53 5.26 10.73 -6.21
N ALA A 54 4.81 9.53 -6.55
CA ALA A 54 3.94 8.76 -5.65
C ALA A 54 4.22 7.26 -5.69
N MET A 55 4.10 6.65 -4.52
CA MET A 55 3.90 5.22 -4.38
C MET A 55 2.43 4.90 -4.65
N ILE A 56 2.19 4.00 -5.59
CA ILE A 56 0.87 3.49 -5.95
C ILE A 56 0.77 2.06 -5.46
N ALA A 57 -0.18 1.78 -4.59
CA ALA A 57 -0.46 0.43 -4.14
C ALA A 57 -1.77 -0.08 -4.74
N SER A 58 -1.72 -1.25 -5.37
CA SER A 58 -2.89 -1.90 -5.97
C SER A 58 -3.74 -2.53 -4.87
N VAL A 59 -5.01 -2.17 -4.82
CA VAL A 59 -6.00 -2.84 -3.98
C VAL A 59 -6.68 -3.92 -4.80
N THR A 60 -6.75 -5.14 -4.26
CA THR A 60 -7.29 -6.30 -4.96
C THR A 60 -8.36 -6.99 -4.13
N ASP A 61 -9.30 -7.65 -4.81
CA ASP A 61 -10.20 -8.64 -4.22
C ASP A 61 -9.49 -9.98 -3.95
N LEU A 62 -10.22 -10.99 -3.50
CA LEU A 62 -9.69 -12.34 -3.25
C LEU A 62 -9.25 -13.06 -4.51
N GLY A 63 -9.80 -12.73 -5.66
CA GLY A 63 -9.42 -13.28 -6.97
C GLY A 63 -8.20 -12.59 -7.60
N GLY A 64 -7.63 -11.57 -6.94
CA GLY A 64 -6.49 -10.80 -7.45
C GLY A 64 -6.88 -9.73 -8.47
N LEU A 65 -8.18 -9.50 -8.70
CA LEU A 65 -8.63 -8.42 -9.58
C LEU A 65 -8.39 -7.06 -8.91
N ILE A 66 -7.76 -6.15 -9.64
CA ILE A 66 -7.55 -4.78 -9.15
C ILE A 66 -8.89 -4.04 -9.11
N THR A 67 -9.31 -3.67 -7.90
CA THR A 67 -10.56 -2.97 -7.60
C THR A 67 -10.35 -1.53 -7.21
N GLY A 68 -9.14 -1.18 -6.75
CA GLY A 68 -8.79 0.16 -6.33
C GLY A 68 -7.29 0.41 -6.34
N ALA A 69 -6.91 1.59 -5.88
CA ALA A 69 -5.53 1.98 -5.67
C ALA A 69 -5.41 2.93 -4.49
N HIS A 70 -4.31 2.82 -3.76
CA HIS A 70 -3.89 3.78 -2.77
C HIS A 70 -2.69 4.56 -3.29
N ARG A 71 -2.69 5.87 -3.12
CA ARG A 71 -1.62 6.79 -3.51
C ARG A 71 -0.99 7.36 -2.26
N THR A 72 0.33 7.28 -2.18
CA THR A 72 1.13 7.98 -1.17
C THR A 72 2.09 8.89 -1.92
N TRP A 73 1.86 10.20 -1.86
CA TRP A 73 2.76 11.19 -2.45
C TRP A 73 3.99 11.36 -1.59
N LEU A 74 5.15 11.42 -2.24
CA LEU A 74 6.46 11.39 -1.61
C LEU A 74 7.17 12.73 -1.74
N ASP A 75 7.91 13.07 -0.69
CA ASP A 75 8.85 14.17 -0.72
C ASP A 75 9.96 13.86 -1.74
N PRO A 76 10.42 14.84 -2.54
CA PRO A 76 11.49 14.63 -3.52
C PRO A 76 12.80 14.09 -2.95
N SER A 77 13.09 14.30 -1.67
CA SER A 77 14.27 13.72 -0.99
C SER A 77 14.14 12.21 -0.77
N GLY A 78 12.92 11.65 -0.81
CA GLY A 78 12.65 10.26 -0.48
C GLY A 78 12.69 9.94 1.00
N THR A 79 12.84 10.93 1.89
CA THR A 79 12.91 10.69 3.33
C THR A 79 11.54 10.60 4.00
N GLY A 80 10.49 11.04 3.30
CA GLY A 80 9.15 11.09 3.87
C GLY A 80 8.05 11.21 2.81
N LYS A 81 6.86 11.45 3.30
CA LYS A 81 5.70 11.80 2.47
C LYS A 81 5.80 13.27 2.06
N ALA A 82 5.20 13.61 0.92
CA ALA A 82 5.11 14.98 0.47
C ALA A 82 4.49 15.89 1.55
N PRO A 83 4.93 17.16 1.67
CA PRO A 83 4.42 18.11 2.65
C PRO A 83 3.04 18.63 2.24
N LEU A 84 2.08 17.72 2.16
CA LEU A 84 0.69 17.94 1.79
C LEU A 84 -0.19 17.70 3.03
N GLU A 85 -1.29 18.42 3.15
CA GLU A 85 -2.25 18.18 4.22
C GLU A 85 -2.76 16.73 4.20
N THR A 86 -3.04 16.21 3.00
CA THR A 86 -3.48 14.83 2.78
C THR A 86 -2.50 14.10 1.84
N PRO A 87 -1.34 13.63 2.35
CA PRO A 87 -0.32 12.98 1.49
C PRO A 87 -0.68 11.56 1.09
N ARG A 88 -1.86 11.08 1.46
CA ARG A 88 -2.38 9.74 1.11
C ARG A 88 -3.84 9.83 0.72
N LYS A 89 -4.20 9.22 -0.40
CA LYS A 89 -5.61 9.08 -0.83
C LYS A 89 -5.82 7.74 -1.52
N ALA A 90 -6.94 7.13 -1.22
CA ALA A 90 -7.38 5.91 -1.90
C ALA A 90 -8.46 6.22 -2.92
N MET A 91 -8.66 5.31 -3.87
CA MET A 91 -9.68 5.40 -4.91
C MET A 91 -10.14 4.02 -5.38
N GLY A 92 -11.37 3.94 -5.82
CA GLY A 92 -11.99 2.70 -6.30
C GLY A 92 -12.81 1.99 -5.23
N SER A 93 -13.09 0.71 -5.44
CA SER A 93 -13.82 -0.14 -4.49
C SER A 93 -12.84 -0.76 -3.51
N LEU A 94 -12.91 -0.34 -2.25
CA LEU A 94 -11.94 -0.70 -1.22
C LEU A 94 -12.52 -1.62 -0.15
N LEU A 95 -13.84 -1.54 0.10
CA LEU A 95 -14.50 -2.30 1.15
C LEU A 95 -14.39 -3.81 0.89
N GLY A 96 -13.88 -4.55 1.85
CA GLY A 96 -13.59 -5.97 1.73
C GLY A 96 -12.27 -6.31 1.02
N HIS A 97 -11.59 -5.33 0.41
CA HIS A 97 -10.39 -5.50 -0.39
C HIS A 97 -9.16 -4.97 0.34
N ALA A 98 -7.96 -5.34 -0.14
CA ALA A 98 -6.70 -4.94 0.50
C ALA A 98 -5.55 -4.84 -0.50
N VAL A 99 -4.48 -4.16 -0.07
CA VAL A 99 -3.15 -4.32 -0.69
C VAL A 99 -2.56 -5.62 -0.15
N ARG A 100 -2.19 -6.54 -1.05
CA ARG A 100 -1.78 -7.90 -0.69
C ARG A 100 -0.32 -8.14 -1.05
N PHE A 101 0.42 -8.76 -0.13
CA PHE A 101 1.81 -9.17 -0.31
C PHE A 101 1.94 -10.66 -0.02
N GLY A 102 2.41 -11.41 -1.01
CA GLY A 102 2.47 -12.87 -0.98
C GLY A 102 1.16 -13.53 -1.42
N LEU A 103 1.18 -14.86 -1.47
CA LEU A 103 0.03 -15.67 -1.82
C LEU A 103 -0.82 -15.96 -0.58
N ALA A 104 -2.12 -16.11 -0.77
CA ALA A 104 -3.03 -16.48 0.32
C ALA A 104 -2.72 -17.90 0.81
N HIS A 105 -2.56 -18.05 2.13
CA HIS A 105 -2.33 -19.30 2.83
C HIS A 105 -3.32 -19.46 3.98
N ASP A 106 -3.20 -20.56 4.71
CA ASP A 106 -3.99 -20.84 5.92
C ASP A 106 -3.61 -19.95 7.12
N VAL A 107 -2.43 -19.29 7.06
CA VAL A 107 -1.97 -18.31 8.03
C VAL A 107 -1.70 -16.99 7.33
N MET A 108 -2.28 -15.91 7.82
CA MET A 108 -2.14 -14.58 7.23
C MET A 108 -2.02 -13.52 8.33
N ALA A 109 -1.48 -12.35 7.97
CA ALA A 109 -1.49 -11.17 8.82
C ALA A 109 -2.17 -10.00 8.11
N ALA A 110 -2.93 -9.21 8.86
CA ALA A 110 -3.61 -8.03 8.37
C ALA A 110 -3.41 -6.85 9.32
N GLY A 111 -3.23 -5.66 8.76
CA GLY A 111 -3.10 -4.41 9.50
C GLY A 111 -3.55 -3.23 8.65
N GLU A 112 -3.45 -2.03 9.18
CA GLU A 112 -3.89 -0.83 8.47
C GLU A 112 -2.85 -0.33 7.46
N GLY A 113 -1.59 -0.19 7.90
CA GLY A 113 -0.54 0.50 7.16
C GLY A 113 0.23 -0.42 6.20
N ILE A 114 0.51 0.07 5.00
CA ILE A 114 1.37 -0.62 4.02
C ILE A 114 2.77 -0.82 4.60
N GLU A 115 3.34 0.24 5.15
CA GLU A 115 4.69 0.24 5.71
C GLU A 115 4.80 -0.70 6.92
N THR A 116 3.79 -0.71 7.79
CA THR A 116 3.71 -1.60 8.96
C THR A 116 3.70 -3.07 8.52
N MET A 117 2.87 -3.40 7.52
CA MET A 117 2.80 -4.77 7.01
C MET A 117 4.07 -5.21 6.30
N LEU A 118 4.74 -4.32 5.57
CA LEU A 118 6.04 -4.61 4.96
C LEU A 118 7.15 -4.77 6.00
N SER A 119 7.15 -3.99 7.08
CA SER A 119 8.10 -4.13 8.19
C SER A 119 7.91 -5.48 8.89
N LEU A 120 6.67 -5.89 9.16
CA LEU A 120 6.38 -7.20 9.74
C LEU A 120 6.81 -8.34 8.81
N ARG A 121 6.62 -8.18 7.50
CA ARG A 121 7.01 -9.18 6.51
C ARG A 121 8.50 -9.49 6.53
N MET A 122 9.35 -8.52 6.83
CA MET A 122 10.80 -8.78 6.98
C MET A 122 11.10 -9.73 8.14
N ALA A 123 10.32 -9.67 9.21
CA ALA A 123 10.47 -10.57 10.36
C ALA A 123 9.76 -11.93 10.15
N LEU A 124 8.70 -11.96 9.34
CA LEU A 124 7.86 -13.13 9.10
C LEU A 124 7.64 -13.35 7.59
N PRO A 125 8.71 -13.68 6.83
CA PRO A 125 8.66 -13.71 5.36
C PRO A 125 7.74 -14.81 4.79
N CYS A 126 7.44 -15.84 5.57
CA CYS A 126 6.55 -16.94 5.16
C CYS A 126 5.06 -16.67 5.37
N ILE A 127 4.70 -15.52 5.97
CA ILE A 127 3.29 -15.16 6.21
C ILE A 127 2.84 -14.15 5.17
N SER A 128 1.70 -14.42 4.55
CA SER A 128 1.07 -13.47 3.63
C SER A 128 0.53 -12.26 4.38
N MET A 129 0.80 -11.08 3.88
CA MET A 129 0.46 -9.81 4.51
C MET A 129 -0.62 -9.06 3.74
N MET A 130 -1.50 -8.38 4.47
CA MET A 130 -2.54 -7.53 3.91
C MET A 130 -2.57 -6.18 4.60
N ALA A 131 -2.59 -5.09 3.81
CA ALA A 131 -2.83 -3.74 4.31
C ALA A 131 -4.23 -3.28 3.91
N ALA A 132 -5.08 -3.03 4.91
CA ALA A 132 -6.47 -2.63 4.73
C ALA A 132 -6.67 -1.13 4.50
N LEU A 133 -5.64 -0.31 4.78
CA LEU A 133 -5.56 1.15 4.58
C LEU A 133 -6.29 1.99 5.63
N SER A 134 -7.15 1.40 6.44
CA SER A 134 -7.79 2.04 7.60
C SER A 134 -8.39 0.99 8.54
N ALA A 135 -8.68 1.37 9.80
CA ALA A 135 -9.36 0.51 10.77
C ALA A 135 -10.75 0.05 10.28
N ALA A 136 -11.51 0.96 9.66
CA ALA A 136 -12.83 0.64 9.12
C ALA A 136 -12.76 -0.40 7.99
N HIS A 137 -11.77 -0.29 7.10
CA HIS A 137 -11.57 -1.29 6.06
C HIS A 137 -11.01 -2.61 6.64
N LEU A 138 -10.18 -2.56 7.69
CA LEU A 138 -9.66 -3.76 8.34
C LEU A 138 -10.80 -4.60 8.96
N SER A 139 -11.80 -3.96 9.55
CA SER A 139 -12.97 -4.66 10.10
C SER A 139 -13.89 -5.31 9.06
N ALA A 140 -13.80 -4.86 7.81
CA ALA A 140 -14.63 -5.33 6.70
C ALA A 140 -13.89 -6.20 5.69
N ILE A 141 -12.59 -6.46 5.91
CA ILE A 141 -11.75 -7.19 4.95
C ILE A 141 -12.26 -8.62 4.75
N LEU A 142 -12.24 -9.06 3.49
CA LEU A 142 -12.60 -10.44 3.14
C LEU A 142 -11.38 -11.34 3.14
N PHE A 143 -11.53 -12.52 3.71
CA PHE A 143 -10.49 -13.55 3.82
C PHE A 143 -10.87 -14.78 2.99
N PRO A 144 -9.88 -15.53 2.48
CA PRO A 144 -10.15 -16.79 1.80
C PRO A 144 -10.71 -17.84 2.78
N GLU A 145 -11.55 -18.74 2.30
CA GLU A 145 -12.14 -19.83 3.12
C GLU A 145 -11.09 -20.78 3.70
N THR A 146 -9.90 -20.80 3.09
CA THR A 146 -8.75 -21.61 3.56
C THR A 146 -8.07 -21.04 4.79
N LEU A 147 -8.39 -19.80 5.18
CA LEU A 147 -7.76 -19.15 6.33
C LEU A 147 -8.09 -19.87 7.63
N ARG A 148 -7.07 -20.25 8.39
CA ARG A 148 -7.18 -20.90 9.72
C ARG A 148 -6.69 -20.03 10.85
N ARG A 149 -5.71 -19.14 10.58
CA ARG A 149 -5.15 -18.23 11.58
C ARG A 149 -4.89 -16.85 10.99
N LEU A 150 -5.38 -15.85 11.68
CA LEU A 150 -5.19 -14.44 11.35
C LEU A 150 -4.45 -13.73 12.48
N TYR A 151 -3.37 -13.04 12.15
CA TYR A 151 -2.72 -12.08 13.02
C TYR A 151 -3.21 -10.68 12.67
N ILE A 152 -3.82 -9.99 13.62
CA ILE A 152 -4.18 -8.59 13.46
C ILE A 152 -3.04 -7.73 14.01
N VAL A 153 -2.51 -6.86 13.16
CA VAL A 153 -1.38 -5.97 13.47
C VAL A 153 -1.93 -4.57 13.70
N ARG A 154 -1.63 -4.05 14.89
CA ARG A 154 -2.00 -2.69 15.27
C ARG A 154 -0.75 -1.85 15.46
N ASP A 155 -0.75 -0.63 14.92
CA ASP A 155 0.26 0.37 15.25
C ASP A 155 0.10 0.76 16.74
N ILE A 156 1.22 0.90 17.43
CA ILE A 156 1.26 1.43 18.80
C ILE A 156 1.60 2.91 18.62
N ASP A 157 0.61 3.77 18.83
CA ASP A 157 0.79 5.22 18.85
C ASP A 157 1.51 5.66 20.11
#